data_5b68a6581798607cf9abfe3b1ce6ae39
#
_entry.id   5b68a6581798607cf9abfe3b1ce6ae39
#
_cell.length_a   1.000
_cell.length_b   1.000
_cell.length_c   1.000
_cell.angle_alpha   90.00
_cell.angle_beta   90.00
_cell.angle_gamma   90.00
#
_symmetry.space_group_name_H-M   'P 1'
#
loop_
_entity.id
_entity.type
_entity.pdbx_description
1 polymer ?
#
loop_
_entity_poly.entity_id
_entity_poly.type
_entity_poly.pdbx_seq_one_letter_code
_entity_poly.pdbx_strand_id
1 'polypeptide(L)'
;MKKMVVYAVLFAMLLAMTGCGNEKETESSSATEAATAEHTEAETTACTITESKAETSTEVPTEAPTEAIDYHEVYSEIIEGFRSVITDGLGDETEILGDPSVLYDLSGREAMYNLGYAIEDLSGDGIPELAIATINEERDGVSYGDLVYAVYTCHEGTVSLAFEGSYRSSYHYKGDGKFFYRGSGGAMYAIFGSFTLQPDGKSLKCNDYYFTYEKDETFTEIGFYHNTAGVSDKAQSEELNITVDEFWEKCTVLETEAAELALTPFVEERAANEPSQLFVEYQSVASFNEDSCDFYSVEQSEYSTMIVFTTDGILQDLKLLSLFMNDVDEEGNPEYSIDEIYSYGTLESYRPLMVELTFYGDMPSYGVSYTDENGETRYFAVSVSGYDGSLELLEF
;
A
#
# COMPACT_ATOMS: atom_id res chain seq x y z
N MET A 1 4.40 26.36 9.61
CA MET A 1 4.86 26.60 8.24
C MET A 1 4.95 25.32 7.39
N LYS A 2 5.15 24.10 7.96
CA LYS A 2 5.15 22.83 7.18
C LYS A 2 3.76 22.40 6.68
N LYS A 3 2.67 22.80 7.32
CA LYS A 3 1.29 22.42 6.94
C LYS A 3 0.74 23.14 5.70
N MET A 4 1.32 24.28 5.30
CA MET A 4 0.84 25.03 4.11
C MET A 4 1.39 24.50 2.76
N VAL A 5 2.45 23.71 2.76
CA VAL A 5 3.09 23.21 1.54
C VAL A 5 2.33 22.01 0.98
N VAL A 6 1.78 21.15 1.83
CA VAL A 6 1.01 19.96 1.40
C VAL A 6 -0.28 20.36 0.64
N TYR A 7 -0.94 21.43 1.06
CA TYR A 7 -2.17 21.91 0.38
C TYR A 7 -1.91 22.54 -1.00
N ALA A 8 -0.72 23.08 -1.22
CA ALA A 8 -0.37 23.71 -2.52
C ALA A 8 -0.09 22.67 -3.62
N VAL A 9 0.45 21.51 -3.28
CA VAL A 9 0.76 20.43 -4.24
C VAL A 9 -0.52 19.72 -4.71
N LEU A 10 -1.47 19.46 -3.83
CA LEU A 10 -2.78 18.87 -4.20
C LEU A 10 -3.62 19.80 -5.08
N PHE A 11 -3.48 21.13 -4.96
CA PHE A 11 -4.22 22.08 -5.79
C PHE A 11 -3.57 22.28 -7.18
N ALA A 12 -2.28 22.05 -7.32
CA ALA A 12 -1.56 22.15 -8.60
C ALA A 12 -1.84 20.97 -9.54
N MET A 13 -2.07 19.76 -9.01
CA MET A 13 -2.46 18.60 -9.82
C MET A 13 -3.88 18.71 -10.41
N LEU A 14 -4.76 19.52 -9.83
CA LEU A 14 -6.11 19.76 -10.37
C LEU A 14 -6.14 20.63 -11.64
N LEU A 15 -5.06 21.30 -12.00
CA LEU A 15 -5.04 22.27 -13.13
C LEU A 15 -4.34 21.77 -14.40
N ALA A 16 -3.74 20.59 -14.41
CA ALA A 16 -2.90 20.11 -15.51
C ALA A 16 -3.59 19.17 -16.53
N MET A 17 -4.88 18.80 -16.35
CA MET A 17 -5.56 17.87 -17.27
C MET A 17 -6.76 18.47 -17.98
N THR A 18 -6.57 19.61 -18.68
CA THR A 18 -7.53 20.07 -19.69
C THR A 18 -6.86 20.07 -21.07
N GLY A 19 -7.09 19.02 -21.84
CA GLY A 19 -6.76 19.04 -23.26
C GLY A 19 -6.88 17.72 -24.00
N CYS A 20 -7.83 17.69 -24.95
CA CYS A 20 -8.06 16.75 -26.07
C CYS A 20 -8.68 15.39 -25.73
N GLY A 21 -9.87 15.06 -26.15
CA GLY A 21 -10.74 15.28 -27.29
C GLY A 21 -10.75 14.10 -28.26
N ASN A 22 -11.87 13.43 -28.34
CA ASN A 22 -12.59 12.86 -29.48
C ASN A 22 -13.04 11.39 -29.38
N GLU A 23 -14.35 11.29 -29.20
CA GLU A 23 -15.36 10.39 -29.79
C GLU A 23 -14.98 8.98 -30.29
N LYS A 24 -15.68 7.96 -29.74
CA LYS A 24 -16.63 7.15 -30.53
C LYS A 24 -17.55 6.32 -29.64
N GLU A 25 -18.84 6.55 -29.85
CA GLU A 25 -19.96 5.73 -29.38
C GLU A 25 -19.88 4.29 -29.87
N THR A 26 -20.26 3.34 -29.02
CA THR A 26 -20.98 2.14 -29.46
C THR A 26 -21.91 1.69 -28.33
N GLU A 27 -23.20 1.77 -28.61
CA GLU A 27 -24.27 1.20 -27.79
C GLU A 27 -24.19 -0.33 -27.74
N SER A 28 -24.46 -0.91 -26.59
CA SER A 28 -25.04 -2.25 -26.50
C SER A 28 -25.88 -2.35 -25.23
N SER A 29 -27.17 -2.46 -25.48
CA SER A 29 -28.21 -2.75 -24.51
C SER A 29 -28.18 -4.23 -24.13
N SER A 30 -28.37 -4.59 -22.87
CA SER A 30 -29.19 -5.77 -22.56
C SER A 30 -29.74 -5.74 -21.15
N ALA A 31 -30.94 -6.18 -21.09
CA ALA A 31 -32.04 -6.11 -20.20
C ALA A 31 -31.87 -6.85 -18.86
N THR A 32 -32.52 -6.25 -17.94
CA THR A 32 -33.00 -6.65 -16.62
C THR A 32 -33.76 -7.98 -16.64
N GLU A 33 -33.50 -8.86 -15.69
CA GLU A 33 -34.50 -9.78 -15.15
C GLU A 33 -34.48 -9.74 -13.62
N ALA A 34 -35.62 -9.35 -13.09
CA ALA A 34 -35.93 -9.37 -11.65
C ALA A 34 -36.39 -10.76 -11.25
N ALA A 35 -35.80 -11.32 -10.21
CA ALA A 35 -36.33 -12.50 -9.53
C ALA A 35 -36.87 -12.12 -8.16
N THR A 36 -38.18 -12.33 -8.03
CA THR A 36 -38.99 -12.20 -6.82
C THR A 36 -38.73 -13.42 -5.93
N ALA A 37 -38.37 -13.20 -4.67
CA ALA A 37 -38.34 -14.27 -3.67
C ALA A 37 -39.51 -14.17 -2.73
N GLU A 38 -40.25 -15.26 -2.63
CA GLU A 38 -41.41 -15.46 -1.77
C GLU A 38 -41.01 -15.68 -0.30
N HIS A 39 -41.79 -15.07 0.57
CA HIS A 39 -41.81 -15.26 2.00
C HIS A 39 -42.40 -16.63 2.35
N THR A 40 -41.74 -17.37 3.24
CA THR A 40 -42.37 -18.51 3.93
C THR A 40 -42.19 -18.35 5.45
N GLU A 41 -43.27 -18.11 6.14
CA GLU A 41 -43.37 -18.18 7.59
C GLU A 41 -43.27 -19.64 8.06
N ALA A 42 -42.57 -19.90 9.14
CA ALA A 42 -42.59 -21.16 9.86
C ALA A 42 -42.80 -20.94 11.36
N GLU A 43 -43.78 -21.65 11.84
CA GLU A 43 -44.46 -21.57 13.16
C GLU A 43 -43.53 -21.91 14.34
N THR A 44 -43.84 -21.21 15.44
CA THR A 44 -43.35 -21.43 16.80
C THR A 44 -44.08 -22.64 17.45
N THR A 45 -43.29 -23.62 17.89
CA THR A 45 -43.84 -24.66 18.80
C THR A 45 -43.09 -24.64 20.12
N ALA A 46 -43.78 -24.24 21.16
CA ALA A 46 -43.30 -24.31 22.53
C ALA A 46 -43.36 -25.76 23.05
N CYS A 47 -42.32 -26.21 23.72
CA CYS A 47 -42.35 -27.46 24.46
C CYS A 47 -41.91 -27.26 25.92
N THR A 48 -42.72 -27.81 26.79
CA THR A 48 -42.82 -27.68 28.24
C THR A 48 -41.74 -28.47 28.97
N ILE A 49 -41.17 -27.87 30.00
CA ILE A 49 -40.18 -28.44 30.93
C ILE A 49 -40.85 -29.48 31.83
N THR A 50 -40.20 -30.63 32.00
CA THR A 50 -40.46 -31.55 33.10
C THR A 50 -39.15 -31.89 33.80
N GLU A 51 -39.03 -31.48 35.05
CA GLU A 51 -37.94 -31.86 35.95
C GLU A 51 -37.97 -33.38 36.26
N SER A 52 -36.81 -34.00 36.18
CA SER A 52 -36.55 -35.28 36.85
C SER A 52 -35.12 -35.30 37.40
N LYS A 53 -35.06 -35.38 38.71
CA LYS A 53 -33.86 -35.46 39.52
C LYS A 53 -33.35 -36.92 39.55
N ALA A 54 -32.12 -37.15 39.07
CA ALA A 54 -31.38 -38.38 39.39
C ALA A 54 -29.90 -38.03 39.48
N GLU A 55 -29.35 -38.17 40.70
CA GLU A 55 -27.93 -38.11 40.95
C GLU A 55 -27.27 -39.39 40.42
N THR A 56 -26.31 -39.22 39.51
CA THR A 56 -25.36 -40.27 39.17
C THR A 56 -23.99 -39.60 38.96
N SER A 57 -23.10 -39.93 39.86
CA SER A 57 -21.67 -39.62 39.73
C SER A 57 -21.15 -40.19 38.42
N THR A 58 -20.80 -39.30 37.49
CA THR A 58 -20.10 -39.67 36.26
C THR A 58 -18.77 -39.00 36.28
N GLU A 59 -17.73 -39.83 36.19
CA GLU A 59 -16.34 -39.42 35.99
C GLU A 59 -16.32 -38.45 34.80
N VAL A 60 -15.72 -37.28 35.01
CA VAL A 60 -15.44 -36.28 33.95
C VAL A 60 -14.42 -36.93 33.02
N PRO A 61 -14.72 -37.10 31.72
CA PRO A 61 -13.70 -37.47 30.77
C PRO A 61 -12.69 -36.30 30.75
N THR A 62 -11.45 -36.58 31.06
CA THR A 62 -10.36 -35.65 30.75
C THR A 62 -10.34 -35.50 29.24
N GLU A 63 -10.83 -34.38 28.73
CA GLU A 63 -10.63 -34.02 27.34
C GLU A 63 -9.13 -34.05 27.07
N ALA A 64 -8.73 -34.78 26.03
CA ALA A 64 -7.37 -34.72 25.49
C ALA A 64 -7.08 -33.25 25.13
N PRO A 65 -5.86 -32.75 25.37
CA PRO A 65 -5.52 -31.40 24.99
C PRO A 65 -5.81 -31.27 23.47
N THR A 66 -6.72 -30.38 23.12
CA THR A 66 -6.92 -29.97 21.73
C THR A 66 -5.58 -29.34 21.29
N GLU A 67 -4.95 -29.92 20.30
CA GLU A 67 -3.72 -29.32 19.73
C GLU A 67 -4.06 -27.90 19.32
N ALA A 68 -3.21 -26.95 19.70
CA ALA A 68 -3.35 -25.56 19.31
C ALA A 68 -3.26 -25.46 17.78
N ILE A 69 -4.18 -24.77 17.15
CA ILE A 69 -4.17 -24.55 15.70
C ILE A 69 -2.97 -23.68 15.38
N ASP A 70 -2.14 -24.13 14.43
CA ASP A 70 -1.07 -23.34 13.86
C ASP A 70 -1.64 -22.48 12.69
N TYR A 71 -1.89 -21.21 12.96
CA TYR A 71 -2.45 -20.31 11.96
C TYR A 71 -1.43 -19.94 10.87
N HIS A 72 -0.14 -20.11 11.12
CA HIS A 72 0.85 -19.95 10.06
C HIS A 72 0.72 -21.06 9.00
N GLU A 73 0.44 -22.31 9.44
CA GLU A 73 0.14 -23.41 8.52
C GLU A 73 -1.18 -23.19 7.79
N VAL A 74 -2.21 -22.64 8.48
CA VAL A 74 -3.52 -22.33 7.89
C VAL A 74 -3.41 -21.33 6.75
N TYR A 75 -2.57 -20.31 6.87
CA TYR A 75 -2.39 -19.25 5.87
C TYR A 75 -1.21 -19.48 4.93
N SER A 76 -0.51 -20.60 5.03
CA SER A 76 0.74 -20.87 4.31
C SER A 76 0.62 -20.71 2.80
N GLU A 77 -0.47 -21.21 2.19
CA GLU A 77 -0.68 -21.11 0.73
C GLU A 77 -0.78 -19.65 0.27
N ILE A 78 -1.41 -18.79 1.06
CA ILE A 78 -1.55 -17.36 0.75
C ILE A 78 -0.20 -16.66 0.92
N ILE A 79 0.50 -16.91 2.04
CA ILE A 79 1.80 -16.32 2.32
C ILE A 79 2.80 -16.69 1.23
N GLU A 80 2.87 -17.97 0.84
CA GLU A 80 3.75 -18.42 -0.26
C GLU A 80 3.34 -17.86 -1.62
N GLY A 81 2.03 -17.71 -1.87
CA GLY A 81 1.53 -17.08 -3.08
C GLY A 81 2.00 -15.64 -3.19
N PHE A 82 1.83 -14.81 -2.14
CA PHE A 82 2.36 -13.44 -2.12
C PHE A 82 3.87 -13.42 -2.25
N ARG A 83 4.60 -14.28 -1.54
CA ARG A 83 6.05 -14.37 -1.65
C ARG A 83 6.49 -14.66 -3.09
N SER A 84 5.85 -15.60 -3.77
CA SER A 84 6.16 -15.92 -5.17
C SER A 84 5.91 -14.74 -6.11
N VAL A 85 4.78 -14.02 -5.96
CA VAL A 85 4.51 -12.82 -6.76
C VAL A 85 5.55 -11.74 -6.53
N ILE A 86 5.93 -11.52 -5.27
CA ILE A 86 6.93 -10.51 -4.88
C ILE A 86 8.31 -10.85 -5.46
N THR A 87 8.73 -12.12 -5.41
CA THR A 87 10.07 -12.53 -5.85
C THR A 87 10.18 -12.79 -7.36
N ASP A 88 9.16 -13.40 -7.94
CA ASP A 88 9.21 -13.94 -9.30
C ASP A 88 8.33 -13.16 -10.28
N GLY A 89 7.49 -12.25 -9.74
CA GLY A 89 6.49 -11.52 -10.50
C GLY A 89 5.20 -12.31 -10.73
N LEU A 90 4.18 -11.64 -11.26
CA LEU A 90 2.91 -12.27 -11.65
C LEU A 90 3.15 -13.17 -12.87
N GLY A 91 2.99 -14.47 -12.68
CA GLY A 91 2.98 -15.47 -13.75
C GLY A 91 1.57 -15.75 -14.26
N ASP A 92 1.47 -16.32 -15.47
CA ASP A 92 0.18 -16.70 -16.09
C ASP A 92 -0.61 -17.75 -15.27
N GLU A 93 0.05 -18.44 -14.34
CA GLU A 93 -0.52 -19.51 -13.49
C GLU A 93 -0.59 -19.13 -12.01
N THR A 94 -0.33 -17.85 -11.65
CA THR A 94 -0.36 -17.41 -10.26
C THR A 94 -1.82 -17.23 -9.83
N GLU A 95 -2.29 -18.08 -8.93
CA GLU A 95 -3.61 -17.97 -8.32
C GLU A 95 -3.42 -17.76 -6.81
N ILE A 96 -3.93 -16.66 -6.28
CA ILE A 96 -4.05 -16.42 -4.83
C ILE A 96 -5.54 -16.32 -4.49
N LEU A 97 -5.93 -16.91 -3.37
CA LEU A 97 -7.31 -16.93 -2.93
C LEU A 97 -7.91 -15.53 -2.90
N GLY A 98 -9.05 -15.35 -3.60
CA GLY A 98 -9.74 -14.09 -3.72
C GLY A 98 -9.26 -13.21 -4.86
N ASP A 99 -8.17 -13.58 -5.55
CA ASP A 99 -7.58 -12.84 -6.68
C ASP A 99 -7.48 -11.31 -6.39
N PRO A 100 -6.77 -10.93 -5.31
CA PRO A 100 -6.74 -9.53 -4.90
C PRO A 100 -6.07 -8.66 -5.96
N SER A 101 -6.78 -7.60 -6.36
CA SER A 101 -6.33 -6.67 -7.40
C SER A 101 -4.99 -6.00 -7.07
N VAL A 102 -4.65 -5.93 -5.78
CA VAL A 102 -3.38 -5.41 -5.28
C VAL A 102 -2.16 -6.19 -5.77
N LEU A 103 -2.31 -7.45 -6.18
CA LEU A 103 -1.20 -8.24 -6.74
C LEU A 103 -0.57 -7.60 -7.97
N TYR A 104 -1.37 -6.86 -8.76
CA TYR A 104 -0.87 -6.14 -9.92
C TYR A 104 -0.03 -4.90 -9.55
N ASP A 105 -0.22 -4.40 -8.33
CA ASP A 105 0.49 -3.24 -7.79
C ASP A 105 1.74 -3.67 -7.00
N LEU A 106 1.88 -4.96 -6.64
CA LEU A 106 2.93 -5.48 -5.78
C LEU A 106 4.09 -6.17 -6.54
N SER A 107 4.16 -6.02 -7.86
CA SER A 107 5.25 -6.62 -8.64
C SER A 107 6.48 -5.71 -8.64
N GLY A 108 7.65 -6.29 -8.34
CA GLY A 108 8.91 -5.57 -8.44
C GLY A 108 9.74 -5.62 -7.14
N ARG A 109 10.95 -5.05 -7.21
CA ARG A 109 11.91 -5.07 -6.10
C ARG A 109 11.43 -4.37 -4.85
N GLU A 110 10.63 -3.34 -5.02
CA GLU A 110 10.09 -2.55 -3.92
C GLU A 110 9.15 -3.37 -3.04
N ALA A 111 8.26 -4.12 -3.68
CA ALA A 111 7.39 -5.04 -2.97
C ALA A 111 8.21 -6.09 -2.19
N MET A 112 9.38 -6.46 -2.71
CA MET A 112 10.23 -7.48 -2.11
C MET A 112 10.65 -7.13 -0.68
N TYR A 113 10.96 -5.86 -0.41
CA TYR A 113 11.50 -5.43 0.89
C TYR A 113 10.52 -4.57 1.70
N ASN A 114 9.48 -4.05 1.06
CA ASN A 114 8.51 -3.16 1.70
C ASN A 114 7.25 -3.86 2.19
N LEU A 115 7.11 -5.14 1.95
CA LEU A 115 5.92 -5.87 2.31
C LEU A 115 6.19 -6.90 3.39
N GLY A 116 5.22 -7.01 4.28
CA GLY A 116 5.19 -8.01 5.30
C GLY A 116 3.76 -8.48 5.57
N TYR A 117 3.65 -9.45 6.46
CA TYR A 117 2.37 -9.94 6.92
C TYR A 117 2.31 -10.03 8.44
N ALA A 118 1.12 -9.91 8.98
CA ALA A 118 0.81 -10.16 10.39
C ALA A 118 -0.26 -11.25 10.50
N ILE A 119 -0.16 -12.11 11.51
CA ILE A 119 -1.21 -13.04 11.90
C ILE A 119 -1.65 -12.64 13.31
N GLU A 120 -2.76 -11.91 13.40
CA GLU A 120 -3.26 -11.29 14.63
C GLU A 120 -4.78 -11.32 14.66
N ASP A 121 -5.39 -11.49 15.84
CA ASP A 121 -6.83 -11.41 16.02
C ASP A 121 -7.30 -9.94 15.92
N LEU A 122 -7.56 -9.51 14.69
CA LEU A 122 -7.98 -8.15 14.37
C LEU A 122 -9.47 -7.95 14.64
N SER A 123 -10.28 -8.99 14.47
CA SER A 123 -11.74 -8.94 14.64
C SER A 123 -12.18 -9.02 16.11
N GLY A 124 -11.35 -9.57 16.99
CA GLY A 124 -11.60 -9.79 18.40
C GLY A 124 -12.47 -11.03 18.69
N ASP A 125 -12.55 -11.98 17.75
CA ASP A 125 -13.33 -13.22 17.91
C ASP A 125 -12.50 -14.39 18.47
N GLY A 126 -11.17 -14.20 18.59
CA GLY A 126 -10.23 -15.20 19.05
C GLY A 126 -9.63 -16.06 17.94
N ILE A 127 -9.93 -15.76 16.67
CA ILE A 127 -9.35 -16.38 15.48
C ILE A 127 -8.46 -15.33 14.80
N PRO A 128 -7.14 -15.53 14.71
CA PRO A 128 -6.27 -14.58 14.05
C PRO A 128 -6.58 -14.47 12.56
N GLU A 129 -6.61 -13.23 12.07
CA GLU A 129 -6.59 -12.90 10.66
C GLU A 129 -5.16 -12.78 10.13
N LEU A 130 -4.98 -13.02 8.82
CA LEU A 130 -3.76 -12.70 8.10
C LEU A 130 -3.94 -11.34 7.43
N ALA A 131 -3.11 -10.36 7.80
CA ALA A 131 -3.02 -9.06 7.14
C ALA A 131 -1.74 -8.98 6.31
N ILE A 132 -1.86 -8.47 5.07
CA ILE A 132 -0.74 -8.13 4.20
C ILE A 132 -0.60 -6.61 4.21
N ALA A 133 0.57 -6.10 4.57
CA ALA A 133 0.75 -4.67 4.80
C ALA A 133 2.15 -4.17 4.39
N THR A 134 2.24 -2.85 4.17
CA THR A 134 3.51 -2.17 3.91
C THR A 134 4.30 -2.04 5.21
N ILE A 135 5.60 -2.34 5.15
CA ILE A 135 6.56 -2.04 6.20
C ILE A 135 6.94 -0.56 6.10
N ASN A 136 6.62 0.21 7.14
CA ASN A 136 6.90 1.65 7.20
C ASN A 136 8.08 1.98 8.10
N GLU A 137 8.38 1.12 9.08
CA GLU A 137 9.42 1.34 10.07
C GLU A 137 9.94 0.00 10.62
N GLU A 138 11.21 -0.03 10.98
CA GLU A 138 11.81 -1.10 11.76
C GLU A 138 12.29 -0.55 13.10
N ARG A 139 11.93 -1.22 14.18
CA ARG A 139 12.32 -0.86 15.56
C ARG A 139 12.73 -2.11 16.33
N ASP A 140 13.94 -2.11 16.85
CA ASP A 140 14.47 -3.22 17.66
C ASP A 140 14.43 -4.59 16.92
N GLY A 141 14.60 -4.61 15.59
CA GLY A 141 14.54 -5.80 14.74
C GLY A 141 13.11 -6.34 14.51
N VAL A 142 12.11 -5.49 14.69
CA VAL A 142 10.71 -5.78 14.35
C VAL A 142 10.21 -4.76 13.34
N SER A 143 9.69 -5.25 12.23
CA SER A 143 9.08 -4.42 11.18
C SER A 143 7.65 -4.03 11.58
N TYR A 144 7.27 -2.79 11.29
CA TYR A 144 5.94 -2.24 11.60
C TYR A 144 5.34 -1.57 10.39
N GLY A 145 4.00 -1.60 10.30
CA GLY A 145 3.26 -0.89 9.28
C GLY A 145 1.77 -0.79 9.56
N ASP A 146 1.10 0.12 8.88
CA ASP A 146 -0.32 0.42 9.05
C ASP A 146 -1.12 0.36 7.74
N LEU A 147 -0.46 0.51 6.58
CA LEU A 147 -1.11 0.43 5.26
C LEU A 147 -1.36 -1.03 4.88
N VAL A 148 -2.62 -1.44 4.93
CA VAL A 148 -3.06 -2.82 4.72
C VAL A 148 -3.61 -3.00 3.32
N TYR A 149 -3.05 -3.96 2.58
CA TYR A 149 -3.46 -4.30 1.21
C TYR A 149 -4.53 -5.37 1.15
N ALA A 150 -4.46 -6.38 2.03
CA ALA A 150 -5.44 -7.45 2.06
C ALA A 150 -5.56 -8.03 3.47
N VAL A 151 -6.74 -8.48 3.84
CA VAL A 151 -6.98 -9.24 5.07
C VAL A 151 -7.72 -10.52 4.73
N TYR A 152 -7.20 -11.64 5.23
CA TYR A 152 -7.80 -12.96 5.12
C TYR A 152 -8.23 -13.44 6.49
N THR A 153 -9.35 -14.16 6.54
CA THR A 153 -9.87 -14.80 7.75
C THR A 153 -10.03 -16.30 7.55
N CYS A 154 -9.94 -17.06 8.65
CA CYS A 154 -10.21 -18.49 8.65
C CYS A 154 -11.46 -18.76 9.50
N HIS A 155 -12.53 -19.23 8.89
CA HIS A 155 -13.74 -19.57 9.60
C HIS A 155 -14.12 -21.03 9.32
N GLU A 156 -14.34 -21.82 10.37
CA GLU A 156 -14.65 -23.26 10.28
C GLU A 156 -13.64 -24.04 9.39
N GLY A 157 -12.35 -23.63 9.43
CA GLY A 157 -11.28 -24.25 8.64
C GLY A 157 -11.26 -23.85 7.17
N THR A 158 -12.05 -22.86 6.78
CA THR A 158 -12.05 -22.30 5.41
C THR A 158 -11.47 -20.89 5.44
N VAL A 159 -10.40 -20.68 4.66
CA VAL A 159 -9.80 -19.37 4.49
C VAL A 159 -10.52 -18.59 3.40
N SER A 160 -10.73 -17.31 3.60
CA SER A 160 -11.35 -16.40 2.63
C SER A 160 -10.80 -14.98 2.74
N LEU A 161 -10.80 -14.24 1.63
CA LEU A 161 -10.48 -12.82 1.61
C LEU A 161 -11.62 -12.04 2.28
N ALA A 162 -11.29 -11.26 3.32
CA ALA A 162 -12.24 -10.42 4.03
C ALA A 162 -12.43 -9.06 3.33
N PHE A 163 -11.32 -8.42 2.98
CA PHE A 163 -11.30 -7.19 2.16
C PHE A 163 -9.92 -6.98 1.57
N GLU A 164 -9.86 -6.11 0.57
CA GLU A 164 -8.63 -5.67 -0.08
C GLU A 164 -8.62 -4.16 -0.33
N GLY A 165 -7.43 -3.59 -0.40
CA GLY A 165 -7.15 -2.29 -0.97
C GLY A 165 -6.78 -2.40 -2.46
N SER A 166 -6.54 -1.26 -3.08
CA SER A 166 -6.00 -1.16 -4.43
C SER A 166 -5.23 0.15 -4.57
N TYR A 167 -4.57 0.36 -5.69
CA TYR A 167 -3.83 1.60 -5.94
C TYR A 167 -4.71 2.88 -5.84
N ARG A 168 -6.05 2.76 -5.88
CA ARG A 168 -7.02 3.85 -5.69
C ARG A 168 -7.79 3.79 -4.38
N SER A 169 -7.50 2.81 -3.54
CA SER A 169 -8.22 2.61 -2.28
C SER A 169 -7.28 1.98 -1.25
N SER A 170 -6.92 2.74 -0.24
CA SER A 170 -6.05 2.31 0.84
C SER A 170 -6.79 2.16 2.15
N TYR A 171 -6.38 1.19 2.96
CA TYR A 171 -6.85 0.98 4.32
C TYR A 171 -5.68 1.11 5.29
N HIS A 172 -5.82 2.01 6.27
CA HIS A 172 -4.82 2.21 7.31
C HIS A 172 -5.35 1.67 8.63
N TYR A 173 -4.60 0.78 9.25
CA TYR A 173 -4.96 0.17 10.52
C TYR A 173 -4.96 1.19 11.65
N LYS A 174 -6.00 1.13 12.51
CA LYS A 174 -6.21 2.07 13.63
C LYS A 174 -6.29 1.38 14.99
N GLY A 175 -6.00 0.07 15.02
CA GLY A 175 -6.19 -0.75 16.23
C GLY A 175 -7.61 -1.27 16.39
N ASP A 176 -7.77 -2.33 17.18
CA ASP A 176 -9.07 -2.92 17.54
C ASP A 176 -9.98 -3.19 16.33
N GLY A 177 -9.42 -3.72 15.21
CA GLY A 177 -10.15 -4.01 13.98
C GLY A 177 -10.71 -2.80 13.24
N LYS A 178 -10.24 -1.59 13.54
CA LYS A 178 -10.65 -0.36 12.87
C LYS A 178 -9.68 0.02 11.78
N PHE A 179 -10.22 0.58 10.70
CA PHE A 179 -9.46 1.02 9.54
C PHE A 179 -9.93 2.40 9.10
N PHE A 180 -8.97 3.27 8.82
CA PHE A 180 -9.19 4.48 8.03
C PHE A 180 -9.09 4.10 6.56
N TYR A 181 -10.09 4.49 5.77
CA TYR A 181 -10.12 4.27 4.33
C TYR A 181 -9.90 5.57 3.59
N ARG A 182 -9.05 5.53 2.57
CA ARG A 182 -8.85 6.62 1.63
C ARG A 182 -8.98 6.09 0.22
N GLY A 183 -9.73 6.80 -0.62
CA GLY A 183 -9.98 6.38 -2.00
C GLY A 183 -10.15 7.55 -2.95
N SER A 184 -10.13 7.23 -4.24
CA SER A 184 -10.34 8.21 -5.31
C SER A 184 -11.21 7.60 -6.41
N GLY A 185 -12.31 8.28 -6.73
CA GLY A 185 -13.15 7.97 -7.89
C GLY A 185 -12.72 8.70 -9.16
N GLY A 186 -11.63 9.49 -9.12
CA GLY A 186 -11.12 10.34 -10.19
C GLY A 186 -10.66 11.71 -9.68
N ALA A 187 -10.15 12.57 -10.54
CA ALA A 187 -9.51 13.84 -10.18
C ALA A 187 -10.33 14.80 -9.29
N MET A 188 -11.65 14.67 -9.30
CA MET A 188 -12.58 15.52 -8.52
C MET A 188 -13.33 14.74 -7.43
N TYR A 189 -13.12 13.44 -7.30
CA TYR A 189 -13.90 12.54 -6.46
C TYR A 189 -13.05 11.96 -5.35
N ALA A 190 -12.84 12.76 -4.31
CA ALA A 190 -12.19 12.31 -3.08
C ALA A 190 -13.14 11.45 -2.26
N ILE A 191 -12.60 10.40 -1.68
CA ILE A 191 -13.33 9.48 -0.81
C ILE A 191 -12.49 9.22 0.43
N PHE A 192 -13.10 9.24 1.61
CA PHE A 192 -12.48 8.74 2.84
C PHE A 192 -13.55 8.27 3.83
N GLY A 193 -13.14 7.45 4.78
CA GLY A 193 -14.08 6.92 5.76
C GLY A 193 -13.44 6.12 6.87
N SER A 194 -14.27 5.63 7.77
CA SER A 194 -13.88 4.72 8.83
C SER A 194 -14.67 3.42 8.74
N PHE A 195 -13.96 2.32 8.93
CA PHE A 195 -14.53 0.97 8.85
C PHE A 195 -14.10 0.18 10.07
N THR A 196 -14.90 -0.84 10.40
CA THR A 196 -14.57 -1.80 11.46
C THR A 196 -14.74 -3.21 10.91
N LEU A 197 -13.73 -4.06 11.09
CA LEU A 197 -13.83 -5.48 10.78
C LEU A 197 -14.92 -6.11 11.63
N GLN A 198 -15.81 -6.85 10.99
CA GLN A 198 -16.90 -7.51 11.73
C GLN A 198 -16.32 -8.60 12.65
N PRO A 199 -17.00 -8.93 13.77
CA PRO A 199 -16.51 -9.94 14.71
C PRO A 199 -16.31 -11.34 14.12
N ASP A 200 -16.89 -11.62 12.95
CA ASP A 200 -16.64 -12.87 12.22
C ASP A 200 -15.45 -12.80 11.27
N GLY A 201 -14.71 -11.69 11.26
CA GLY A 201 -13.54 -11.47 10.42
C GLY A 201 -13.80 -11.38 8.91
N LYS A 202 -15.06 -11.51 8.44
CA LYS A 202 -15.37 -11.75 7.01
C LYS A 202 -15.59 -10.51 6.18
N SER A 203 -15.85 -9.37 6.80
CA SER A 203 -16.18 -8.14 6.07
C SER A 203 -16.01 -6.90 6.93
N LEU A 204 -15.90 -5.76 6.27
CA LEU A 204 -15.87 -4.45 6.90
C LEU A 204 -17.28 -3.90 7.04
N LYS A 205 -17.57 -3.32 8.19
CA LYS A 205 -18.74 -2.46 8.43
C LYS A 205 -18.29 -1.01 8.26
N CYS A 206 -18.96 -0.27 7.40
CA CYS A 206 -18.78 1.18 7.30
C CYS A 206 -19.36 1.87 8.54
N ASN A 207 -18.56 2.73 9.18
CA ASN A 207 -19.01 3.59 10.26
C ASN A 207 -19.31 4.99 9.75
N ASP A 208 -18.40 5.54 8.95
CA ASP A 208 -18.50 6.84 8.29
C ASP A 208 -17.91 6.75 6.89
N TYR A 209 -18.57 7.37 5.91
CA TYR A 209 -18.10 7.43 4.54
C TYR A 209 -18.39 8.81 3.97
N TYR A 210 -17.34 9.52 3.64
CA TYR A 210 -17.38 10.86 3.07
C TYR A 210 -16.88 10.83 1.64
N PHE A 211 -17.56 11.54 0.76
CA PHE A 211 -17.11 11.66 -0.63
C PHE A 211 -17.52 12.99 -1.24
N THR A 212 -16.80 13.36 -2.28
CA THR A 212 -17.15 14.50 -3.14
C THR A 212 -17.84 14.01 -4.40
N TYR A 213 -18.81 14.77 -4.85
CA TYR A 213 -19.50 14.49 -6.12
C TYR A 213 -20.06 15.78 -6.72
N GLU A 214 -20.25 15.82 -8.06
CA GLU A 214 -20.87 16.98 -8.70
C GLU A 214 -22.32 17.20 -8.20
N LYS A 215 -22.68 18.46 -7.98
CA LYS A 215 -24.04 18.84 -7.57
C LYS A 215 -25.04 18.73 -8.72
N ASP A 216 -24.59 19.07 -9.92
CA ASP A 216 -25.42 19.14 -11.11
C ASP A 216 -24.69 18.60 -12.36
N GLU A 217 -25.42 18.54 -13.48
CA GLU A 217 -24.90 18.06 -14.77
C GLU A 217 -23.89 19.04 -15.42
N THR A 218 -23.65 20.22 -14.85
CA THR A 218 -22.70 21.19 -15.40
C THR A 218 -21.27 20.97 -14.93
N PHE A 219 -21.06 20.11 -13.93
CA PHE A 219 -19.76 19.78 -13.34
C PHE A 219 -18.98 20.99 -12.81
N THR A 220 -19.71 22.10 -12.49
CA THR A 220 -19.09 23.35 -12.05
C THR A 220 -19.04 23.48 -10.53
N GLU A 221 -19.89 22.76 -9.82
CA GLU A 221 -19.97 22.76 -8.36
C GLU A 221 -19.83 21.34 -7.82
N ILE A 222 -18.94 21.18 -6.83
CA ILE A 222 -18.75 19.96 -6.08
C ILE A 222 -19.50 20.04 -4.76
N GLY A 223 -20.24 19.00 -4.44
CA GLY A 223 -20.89 18.79 -3.16
C GLY A 223 -20.11 17.82 -2.29
N PHE A 224 -20.35 17.90 -0.99
CA PHE A 224 -19.80 17.03 0.02
C PHE A 224 -20.92 16.16 0.58
N TYR A 225 -20.69 14.86 0.64
CA TYR A 225 -21.70 13.87 1.00
C TYR A 225 -21.20 12.96 2.10
N HIS A 226 -22.12 12.47 2.93
CA HIS A 226 -21.85 11.52 3.99
C HIS A 226 -22.90 10.42 4.03
N ASN A 227 -22.48 9.19 4.28
CA ASN A 227 -23.35 8.07 4.64
C ASN A 227 -22.62 7.05 5.52
N THR A 228 -23.33 6.03 5.95
CA THR A 228 -22.80 4.86 6.66
C THR A 228 -23.00 3.56 5.87
N ALA A 229 -23.36 3.68 4.60
CA ALA A 229 -23.53 2.55 3.69
C ALA A 229 -22.20 2.18 2.97
N GLY A 230 -21.20 3.08 3.00
CA GLY A 230 -19.92 2.85 2.34
C GLY A 230 -19.99 2.94 0.82
N VAL A 231 -20.88 3.76 0.27
CA VAL A 231 -21.09 3.87 -1.18
C VAL A 231 -21.09 5.34 -1.63
N SER A 232 -20.53 5.61 -2.80
CA SER A 232 -20.54 6.94 -3.41
C SER A 232 -21.85 7.19 -4.18
N ASP A 233 -23.01 7.09 -3.49
CA ASP A 233 -24.32 7.31 -4.05
C ASP A 233 -25.03 8.47 -3.35
N LYS A 234 -25.26 9.57 -4.07
CA LYS A 234 -25.97 10.76 -3.55
C LYS A 234 -27.37 10.46 -3.04
N ALA A 235 -28.05 9.48 -3.64
CA ALA A 235 -29.43 9.13 -3.24
C ALA A 235 -29.49 8.43 -1.86
N GLN A 236 -28.39 7.84 -1.44
CA GLN A 236 -28.23 7.16 -0.15
C GLN A 236 -27.45 7.99 0.87
N SER A 237 -27.16 9.26 0.56
CA SER A 237 -26.25 10.11 1.34
C SER A 237 -26.91 11.40 1.77
N GLU A 238 -26.43 11.94 2.88
CA GLU A 238 -26.73 13.31 3.30
C GLU A 238 -25.77 14.28 2.59
N GLU A 239 -26.32 15.31 1.93
CA GLU A 239 -25.50 16.43 1.44
C GLU A 239 -25.09 17.31 2.62
N LEU A 240 -23.79 17.49 2.80
CA LEU A 240 -23.22 18.31 3.86
C LEU A 240 -23.11 19.76 3.39
N ASN A 241 -23.63 20.69 4.18
CA ASN A 241 -23.45 22.13 3.94
C ASN A 241 -22.18 22.63 4.66
N ILE A 242 -21.03 22.22 4.16
CA ILE A 242 -19.71 22.52 4.73
C ILE A 242 -18.77 23.09 3.67
N THR A 243 -17.69 23.72 4.09
CA THR A 243 -16.60 24.18 3.23
C THR A 243 -15.64 23.02 2.88
N VAL A 244 -14.78 23.24 1.89
CA VAL A 244 -13.72 22.30 1.52
C VAL A 244 -12.75 22.06 2.68
N ASP A 245 -12.43 23.12 3.45
CA ASP A 245 -11.54 23.01 4.61
C ASP A 245 -12.16 22.15 5.72
N GLU A 246 -13.45 22.33 6.01
CA GLU A 246 -14.19 21.51 6.97
C GLU A 246 -14.33 20.05 6.53
N PHE A 247 -14.39 19.80 5.22
CA PHE A 247 -14.40 18.45 4.66
C PHE A 247 -13.06 17.74 4.91
N TRP A 248 -11.94 18.40 4.62
CA TRP A 248 -10.61 17.85 4.85
C TRP A 248 -10.23 17.78 6.33
N GLU A 249 -10.80 18.66 7.19
CA GLU A 249 -10.65 18.53 8.65
C GLU A 249 -11.26 17.20 9.15
N LYS A 250 -12.41 16.78 8.58
CA LYS A 250 -12.99 15.46 8.90
C LYS A 250 -12.08 14.31 8.49
N CYS A 251 -11.44 14.39 7.32
CA CYS A 251 -10.44 13.43 6.87
C CYS A 251 -9.29 13.34 7.88
N THR A 252 -8.69 14.48 8.22
CA THR A 252 -7.58 14.54 9.18
C THR A 252 -7.94 13.97 10.55
N VAL A 253 -9.16 14.21 11.05
CA VAL A 253 -9.63 13.64 12.33
C VAL A 253 -9.68 12.11 12.27
N LEU A 254 -10.19 11.53 11.19
CA LEU A 254 -10.25 10.07 11.03
C LEU A 254 -8.86 9.43 10.79
N GLU A 255 -7.94 10.19 10.19
CA GLU A 255 -6.58 9.75 9.89
C GLU A 255 -5.66 9.72 11.12
N THR A 256 -5.92 10.58 12.12
CA THR A 256 -4.96 10.98 13.17
C THR A 256 -4.60 9.87 14.18
N GLU A 257 -5.37 8.81 14.33
CA GLU A 257 -5.11 7.73 15.28
C GLU A 257 -4.48 6.53 14.56
N ALA A 258 -3.17 6.53 14.37
CA ALA A 258 -2.46 5.40 13.79
C ALA A 258 -2.20 4.32 14.86
N ALA A 259 -2.45 3.08 14.51
CA ALA A 259 -1.89 1.90 15.15
C ALA A 259 -1.10 1.12 14.09
N GLU A 260 -0.13 0.35 14.50
CA GLU A 260 0.74 -0.39 13.60
C GLU A 260 0.63 -1.88 13.88
N LEU A 261 0.73 -2.67 12.84
CA LEU A 261 0.90 -4.12 12.92
C LEU A 261 2.38 -4.46 13.04
N ALA A 262 2.71 -5.41 13.87
CA ALA A 262 4.04 -6.03 13.85
C ALA A 262 4.09 -7.03 12.68
N LEU A 263 4.97 -6.78 11.73
CA LEU A 263 5.01 -7.48 10.46
C LEU A 263 6.19 -8.46 10.39
N THR A 264 5.95 -9.61 9.79
CA THR A 264 6.99 -10.52 9.31
C THR A 264 7.24 -10.20 7.84
N PRO A 265 8.45 -9.78 7.44
CA PRO A 265 8.78 -9.54 6.04
C PRO A 265 8.58 -10.81 5.19
N PHE A 266 8.10 -10.67 3.95
CA PHE A 266 7.97 -11.80 3.03
C PHE A 266 9.32 -12.35 2.60
N VAL A 267 10.29 -11.47 2.45
CA VAL A 267 11.67 -11.83 2.13
C VAL A 267 12.50 -11.57 3.38
N GLU A 268 13.09 -12.61 3.91
CA GLU A 268 14.05 -12.46 5.00
C GLU A 268 15.22 -11.60 4.51
N GLU A 269 15.74 -10.73 5.39
CA GLU A 269 16.95 -9.97 5.06
C GLU A 269 18.02 -10.91 4.50
N ARG A 270 18.65 -10.44 3.41
CA ARG A 270 19.79 -11.08 2.79
C ARG A 270 20.78 -11.54 3.86
N ALA A 271 21.27 -12.76 3.74
CA ALA A 271 22.21 -13.31 4.70
C ALA A 271 23.32 -12.29 4.99
N ALA A 272 23.56 -12.00 6.26
CA ALA A 272 24.45 -10.94 6.77
C ALA A 272 25.92 -10.95 6.24
N ASN A 273 26.21 -11.74 5.22
CA ASN A 273 27.52 -11.92 4.60
C ASN A 273 27.60 -11.48 3.12
N GLU A 274 26.54 -10.96 2.54
CA GLU A 274 26.57 -10.42 1.19
C GLU A 274 26.45 -8.89 1.24
N PRO A 275 27.28 -8.13 0.49
CA PRO A 275 27.23 -6.67 0.52
C PRO A 275 25.90 -6.15 -0.02
N SER A 276 25.30 -5.19 0.70
CA SER A 276 24.08 -4.51 0.25
C SER A 276 24.32 -3.81 -1.08
N GLN A 277 23.33 -3.90 -1.98
CA GLN A 277 23.41 -3.29 -3.30
C GLN A 277 22.47 -2.09 -3.40
N LEU A 278 22.90 -1.08 -4.14
CA LEU A 278 22.11 0.07 -4.51
C LEU A 278 21.49 -0.16 -5.89
N PHE A 279 20.21 0.20 -6.04
CA PHE A 279 19.50 0.14 -7.31
C PHE A 279 18.90 1.50 -7.64
N VAL A 280 18.64 1.75 -8.94
CA VAL A 280 17.95 2.95 -9.41
C VAL A 280 16.97 2.61 -10.52
N GLU A 281 15.77 3.17 -10.46
CA GLU A 281 14.73 2.98 -11.47
C GLU A 281 13.93 4.28 -11.67
N TYR A 282 13.21 4.39 -12.80
CA TYR A 282 12.23 5.46 -12.96
C TYR A 282 11.00 5.20 -12.08
N GLN A 283 10.49 6.24 -11.43
CA GLN A 283 9.28 6.11 -10.60
C GLN A 283 8.06 5.59 -11.38
N SER A 284 7.97 5.85 -12.69
CA SER A 284 6.90 5.32 -13.55
C SER A 284 6.94 3.80 -13.77
N VAL A 285 8.09 3.17 -13.51
CA VAL A 285 8.29 1.70 -13.56
C VAL A 285 8.12 1.13 -12.17
N ALA A 286 8.56 1.89 -11.17
CA ALA A 286 8.47 1.58 -9.77
C ALA A 286 7.08 1.98 -9.25
N SER A 287 6.28 1.01 -8.81
CA SER A 287 4.92 1.25 -8.31
C SER A 287 4.91 1.75 -6.86
N PHE A 288 5.71 2.78 -6.53
CA PHE A 288 5.77 3.31 -5.17
C PHE A 288 4.57 4.17 -4.79
N ASN A 289 4.09 3.96 -3.57
CA ASN A 289 3.26 4.93 -2.89
C ASN A 289 4.17 6.10 -2.43
N GLU A 290 3.84 7.33 -2.82
CA GLU A 290 4.58 8.53 -2.41
C GLU A 290 4.68 8.69 -0.88
N ASP A 291 3.72 8.13 -0.12
CA ASP A 291 3.70 8.17 1.34
C ASP A 291 4.73 7.20 1.98
N SER A 292 5.20 6.19 1.23
CA SER A 292 6.19 5.19 1.69
C SER A 292 7.64 5.53 1.34
N CYS A 293 7.88 6.65 0.63
CA CYS A 293 9.18 7.08 0.16
C CYS A 293 9.61 8.40 0.81
N ASP A 294 10.90 8.57 1.04
CA ASP A 294 11.45 9.90 1.26
C ASP A 294 11.65 10.61 -0.08
N PHE A 295 11.37 11.91 -0.12
CA PHE A 295 11.40 12.69 -1.34
C PHE A 295 12.41 13.83 -1.28
N TYR A 296 13.19 13.99 -2.35
CA TYR A 296 14.06 15.12 -2.55
C TYR A 296 13.98 15.65 -3.99
N SER A 297 13.82 16.98 -4.15
CA SER A 297 13.84 17.64 -5.46
C SER A 297 15.15 18.39 -5.65
N VAL A 298 15.94 18.01 -6.66
CA VAL A 298 17.14 18.73 -7.07
C VAL A 298 16.74 19.95 -7.88
N GLU A 299 15.84 19.77 -8.85
CA GLU A 299 15.39 20.82 -9.76
C GLU A 299 13.98 20.49 -10.24
N GLN A 300 13.07 21.45 -10.13
CA GLN A 300 11.73 21.37 -10.71
C GLN A 300 11.70 22.08 -12.06
N SER A 301 11.51 21.31 -13.13
CA SER A 301 11.35 21.83 -14.49
C SER A 301 10.27 21.05 -15.24
N GLU A 302 9.85 21.54 -16.38
CA GLU A 302 8.94 20.81 -17.29
C GLU A 302 9.58 19.53 -17.89
N TYR A 303 10.89 19.35 -17.70
CA TYR A 303 11.66 18.20 -18.18
C TYR A 303 12.20 17.33 -17.04
N SER A 304 11.81 17.63 -15.78
CA SER A 304 12.23 16.81 -14.66
C SER A 304 11.56 15.44 -14.72
N THR A 305 12.27 14.46 -14.23
CA THR A 305 11.81 13.09 -14.08
C THR A 305 12.00 12.63 -12.64
N MET A 306 11.23 11.67 -12.24
CA MET A 306 11.31 11.05 -10.93
C MET A 306 12.08 9.75 -11.05
N ILE A 307 13.12 9.60 -10.26
CA ILE A 307 13.86 8.35 -10.10
C ILE A 307 13.80 7.89 -8.65
N VAL A 308 13.98 6.61 -8.42
CA VAL A 308 13.91 6.01 -7.10
C VAL A 308 15.14 5.18 -6.83
N PHE A 309 15.78 5.46 -5.71
CA PHE A 309 16.88 4.66 -5.18
C PHE A 309 16.36 3.68 -4.16
N THR A 310 16.69 2.41 -4.33
CA THR A 310 16.35 1.30 -3.43
C THR A 310 17.60 0.51 -3.06
N THR A 311 17.50 -0.30 -2.01
CA THR A 311 18.55 -1.22 -1.61
C THR A 311 17.96 -2.56 -1.17
N ASP A 312 18.74 -3.62 -1.25
CA ASP A 312 18.40 -4.94 -0.71
C ASP A 312 18.92 -5.17 0.73
N GLY A 313 19.31 -4.09 1.41
CA GLY A 313 19.80 -4.10 2.78
C GLY A 313 19.86 -2.69 3.34
N ILE A 314 20.91 -2.36 4.08
CA ILE A 314 21.12 -1.03 4.67
C ILE A 314 22.38 -0.42 4.08
N LEU A 315 22.28 0.79 3.51
CA LEU A 315 23.41 1.56 3.02
C LEU A 315 23.60 2.80 3.89
N GLN A 316 24.83 3.03 4.35
CA GLN A 316 25.18 4.16 5.21
C GLN A 316 25.73 5.33 4.38
N ASP A 317 25.52 6.56 4.90
CA ASP A 317 26.05 7.78 4.31
C ASP A 317 25.68 7.99 2.84
N LEU A 318 24.47 7.60 2.44
CA LEU A 318 24.00 7.83 1.07
C LEU A 318 23.96 9.33 0.78
N LYS A 319 24.57 9.71 -0.33
CA LYS A 319 24.64 11.09 -0.81
C LYS A 319 24.30 11.17 -2.28
N LEU A 320 23.55 12.19 -2.64
CA LEU A 320 23.34 12.57 -4.03
C LEU A 320 24.42 13.56 -4.46
N LEU A 321 24.97 13.35 -5.64
CA LEU A 321 26.12 14.05 -6.17
C LEU A 321 25.78 14.73 -7.50
N SER A 322 26.36 15.92 -7.74
CA SER A 322 26.52 16.50 -9.07
C SER A 322 27.85 16.06 -9.64
N LEU A 323 27.83 15.59 -10.88
CA LEU A 323 29.00 15.12 -11.58
C LEU A 323 29.32 16.06 -12.74
N PHE A 324 30.59 16.43 -12.86
CA PHE A 324 31.10 17.13 -14.01
C PHE A 324 32.34 16.37 -14.57
N MET A 325 32.18 15.83 -15.77
CA MET A 325 33.24 15.08 -16.42
C MET A 325 34.38 16.03 -16.86
N ASN A 326 35.58 15.80 -16.38
CA ASN A 326 36.76 16.60 -16.68
C ASN A 326 37.58 16.02 -17.81
N ASP A 327 37.84 14.70 -17.75
CA ASP A 327 38.72 13.98 -18.65
C ASP A 327 38.34 12.49 -18.68
N VAL A 328 39.09 11.71 -19.40
CA VAL A 328 39.07 10.24 -19.37
C VAL A 328 40.49 9.76 -19.05
N ASP A 329 40.58 8.70 -18.26
CA ASP A 329 41.84 8.07 -17.93
C ASP A 329 42.50 7.35 -19.16
N GLU A 330 43.69 6.75 -18.97
CA GLU A 330 44.38 6.00 -20.04
C GLU A 330 43.62 4.74 -20.50
N GLU A 331 42.64 4.26 -19.69
CA GLU A 331 41.81 3.09 -19.94
C GLU A 331 40.48 3.48 -20.58
N GLY A 332 40.15 4.77 -20.64
CA GLY A 332 38.92 5.34 -21.23
C GLY A 332 37.80 5.53 -20.25
N ASN A 333 38.04 5.40 -18.93
CA ASN A 333 37.05 5.65 -17.92
C ASN A 333 36.92 7.16 -17.64
N PRO A 334 35.71 7.67 -17.39
CA PRO A 334 35.49 9.08 -17.12
C PRO A 334 36.03 9.49 -15.75
N GLU A 335 36.75 10.62 -15.71
CA GLU A 335 37.13 11.30 -14.47
C GLU A 335 36.18 12.43 -14.15
N TYR A 336 35.59 12.41 -12.95
CA TYR A 336 34.57 13.38 -12.50
C TYR A 336 35.11 14.33 -11.43
N SER A 337 34.73 15.62 -11.52
CA SER A 337 34.62 16.50 -10.36
C SER A 337 33.28 16.25 -9.70
N ILE A 338 33.27 16.17 -8.38
CA ILE A 338 32.13 15.75 -7.57
C ILE A 338 31.76 16.87 -6.61
N ASP A 339 30.50 17.29 -6.62
CA ASP A 339 29.91 18.18 -5.61
C ASP A 339 28.73 17.47 -4.94
N GLU A 340 28.69 17.47 -3.60
CA GLU A 340 27.57 16.93 -2.83
C GLU A 340 26.34 17.85 -2.98
N ILE A 341 25.23 17.31 -3.43
CA ILE A 341 23.94 18.02 -3.55
C ILE A 341 23.10 17.82 -2.31
N TYR A 342 23.02 16.57 -1.83
CA TYR A 342 22.16 16.17 -0.74
C TYR A 342 22.76 15.02 0.05
N SER A 343 22.75 15.12 1.37
CA SER A 343 23.13 14.04 2.28
C SER A 343 21.84 13.42 2.84
N TYR A 344 21.53 12.22 2.40
CA TYR A 344 20.34 11.50 2.85
C TYR A 344 20.61 10.76 4.17
N GLY A 345 21.77 10.13 4.29
CA GLY A 345 22.17 9.36 5.47
C GLY A 345 21.99 7.87 5.25
N THR A 346 21.07 7.22 5.94
CA THR A 346 20.84 5.78 5.82
C THR A 346 19.73 5.51 4.84
N LEU A 347 20.00 4.68 3.81
CA LEU A 347 18.98 4.11 2.94
C LEU A 347 18.68 2.69 3.44
N GLU A 348 17.42 2.43 3.75
CA GLU A 348 16.91 1.15 4.22
C GLU A 348 16.04 0.50 3.16
N SER A 349 15.98 -0.83 3.14
CA SER A 349 15.27 -1.59 2.09
C SER A 349 13.77 -1.27 2.02
N TYR A 350 13.16 -0.94 3.17
CA TYR A 350 11.73 -0.62 3.28
C TYR A 350 11.41 0.87 3.11
N ARG A 351 12.44 1.75 2.97
CA ARG A 351 12.21 3.20 2.82
C ARG A 351 13.04 3.79 1.69
N PRO A 352 12.55 3.70 0.46
CA PRO A 352 13.22 4.22 -0.73
C PRO A 352 13.39 5.74 -0.72
N LEU A 353 14.40 6.21 -1.45
CA LEU A 353 14.59 7.64 -1.72
C LEU A 353 14.14 7.98 -3.13
N MET A 354 13.08 8.76 -3.26
CA MET A 354 12.60 9.32 -4.51
C MET A 354 13.25 10.67 -4.78
N VAL A 355 13.79 10.85 -5.99
CA VAL A 355 14.51 12.06 -6.38
C VAL A 355 13.95 12.64 -7.68
N GLU A 356 13.55 13.90 -7.64
CA GLU A 356 13.18 14.67 -8.83
C GLU A 356 14.43 15.40 -9.38
N LEU A 357 14.78 15.11 -10.63
CA LEU A 357 15.93 15.72 -11.31
C LEU A 357 15.71 15.81 -12.83
N THR A 358 16.61 16.53 -13.52
CA THR A 358 16.57 16.64 -14.99
C THR A 358 17.87 16.08 -15.57
N PHE A 359 17.79 15.08 -16.46
CA PHE A 359 18.94 14.59 -17.18
C PHE A 359 19.32 15.54 -18.33
N TYR A 360 20.58 15.91 -18.40
CA TYR A 360 21.11 16.82 -19.42
C TYR A 360 22.03 16.08 -20.39
N GLY A 361 21.45 15.62 -21.50
CA GLY A 361 22.20 14.94 -22.56
C GLY A 361 22.60 13.50 -22.21
N ASP A 362 23.63 12.99 -22.94
CA ASP A 362 24.02 11.58 -22.88
C ASP A 362 25.06 11.28 -21.79
N MET A 363 25.62 12.33 -21.16
CA MET A 363 26.63 12.17 -20.11
C MET A 363 26.02 12.25 -18.73
N PRO A 364 26.46 11.38 -17.80
CA PRO A 364 25.97 11.43 -16.42
C PRO A 364 26.27 12.81 -15.79
N SER A 365 25.19 13.46 -15.30
CA SER A 365 25.27 14.74 -14.58
C SER A 365 25.05 14.57 -13.09
N TYR A 366 24.55 13.39 -12.69
CA TYR A 366 24.28 13.04 -11.30
C TYR A 366 24.91 11.70 -10.94
N GLY A 367 25.21 11.55 -9.68
CA GLY A 367 25.72 10.32 -9.11
C GLY A 367 25.27 10.15 -7.68
N VAL A 368 25.65 9.03 -7.10
CA VAL A 368 25.45 8.72 -5.69
C VAL A 368 26.73 8.17 -5.09
N SER A 369 26.90 8.36 -3.80
CA SER A 369 27.88 7.63 -3.01
C SER A 369 27.27 7.07 -1.75
N TYR A 370 27.82 5.97 -1.25
CA TYR A 370 27.46 5.41 0.03
C TYR A 370 28.68 4.73 0.66
N THR A 371 28.61 4.46 1.96
CA THR A 371 29.63 3.70 2.70
C THR A 371 29.20 2.24 2.76
N ASP A 372 30.04 1.33 2.24
CA ASP A 372 29.80 -0.11 2.28
C ASP A 372 30.09 -0.73 3.67
N GLU A 373 29.87 -2.03 3.84
CA GLU A 373 30.06 -2.75 5.10
C GLU A 373 31.52 -2.78 5.55
N ASN A 374 32.48 -2.56 4.64
CA ASN A 374 33.91 -2.49 4.94
C ASN A 374 34.32 -1.08 5.40
N GLY A 375 33.41 -0.11 5.33
CA GLY A 375 33.65 1.29 5.62
C GLY A 375 34.32 2.03 4.45
N GLU A 376 34.25 1.49 3.22
CA GLU A 376 34.75 2.12 2.01
C GLU A 376 33.63 2.90 1.33
N THR A 377 33.94 4.13 0.89
CA THR A 377 32.98 4.94 0.13
C THR A 377 32.99 4.50 -1.33
N ARG A 378 31.82 4.07 -1.83
CA ARG A 378 31.59 3.69 -3.22
C ARG A 378 30.94 4.86 -3.96
N TYR A 379 31.30 5.06 -5.22
CA TYR A 379 30.80 6.14 -6.08
C TYR A 379 30.19 5.58 -7.34
N PHE A 380 28.99 6.05 -7.70
CA PHE A 380 28.28 5.62 -8.90
C PHE A 380 27.73 6.81 -9.67
N ALA A 381 27.91 6.82 -10.96
CA ALA A 381 27.24 7.72 -11.88
C ALA A 381 25.85 7.15 -12.24
N VAL A 382 24.83 7.98 -12.23
CA VAL A 382 23.49 7.61 -12.72
C VAL A 382 23.46 7.87 -14.22
N SER A 383 23.37 6.83 -15.01
CA SER A 383 23.39 6.86 -16.47
C SER A 383 22.07 6.36 -17.05
N VAL A 384 21.74 6.87 -18.24
CA VAL A 384 20.63 6.36 -19.04
C VAL A 384 21.19 5.43 -20.12
N SER A 385 20.77 4.17 -20.13
CA SER A 385 21.16 3.19 -21.12
C SER A 385 20.79 3.65 -22.53
N GLY A 386 21.76 3.71 -23.42
CA GLY A 386 21.52 4.03 -24.83
C GLY A 386 20.82 2.91 -25.62
N TYR A 387 20.64 1.75 -25.00
CA TYR A 387 20.02 0.59 -25.65
C TYR A 387 18.49 0.57 -25.47
N ASP A 388 18.01 0.73 -24.24
CA ASP A 388 16.59 0.63 -23.90
C ASP A 388 16.03 1.80 -23.10
N GLY A 389 16.91 2.74 -22.71
CA GLY A 389 16.56 3.91 -21.91
C GLY A 389 16.42 3.63 -20.41
N SER A 390 16.77 2.44 -19.94
CA SER A 390 16.77 2.13 -18.50
C SER A 390 17.84 2.92 -17.76
N LEU A 391 17.69 3.05 -16.44
CA LEU A 391 18.70 3.65 -15.58
C LEU A 391 19.74 2.62 -15.16
N GLU A 392 20.99 3.04 -15.14
CA GLU A 392 22.14 2.21 -14.75
C GLU A 392 23.00 2.97 -13.74
N LEU A 393 23.60 2.24 -12.80
CA LEU A 393 24.62 2.74 -11.88
C LEU A 393 25.99 2.27 -12.37
N LEU A 394 26.83 3.22 -12.79
CA LEU A 394 28.18 2.96 -13.27
C LEU A 394 29.18 3.37 -12.19
N GLU A 395 29.87 2.42 -11.60
CA GLU A 395 30.92 2.68 -10.60
C GLU A 395 32.13 3.36 -11.24
N PHE A 396 32.75 4.34 -10.54
CA PHE A 396 33.90 5.10 -10.98
C PHE A 396 34.88 5.48 -9.85
#